data_c10f200faebf07fc6d3a5bbb004463f8
#
_entry.id   c10f200faebf07fc6d3a5bbb004463f8
#
_cell.length_a   1.000
_cell.length_b   1.000
_cell.length_c   1.000
_cell.angle_alpha   90.00
_cell.angle_beta   90.00
_cell.angle_gamma   90.00
#
_symmetry.space_group_name_H-M   'P 1'
#
loop_
_entity.id
_entity.type
_entity.pdbx_description
1 polymer ?
#
loop_
_entity_poly.entity_id
_entity_poly.type
_entity_poly.pdbx_seq_one_letter_code
_entity_poly.pdbx_strand_id
1 'polypeptide(L)'
;MVAILVVEDEPLLCLDISDALSASGYEVIAVTNADDAIKVLEFRNDIHTIFTDIDMPGSMDGLKLATAVRDRWPPVNIIVTTGMKPPRRDEIPARSLFIAKPYRNAKVLEAVRSFD
;
A
#
# COMPACT_ATOMS: atom_id res chain seq x y z
N MET A 1 9.15 9.83 -12.66
CA MET A 1 8.17 8.74 -12.60
C MET A 1 7.68 8.60 -11.15
N VAL A 2 6.39 8.51 -10.95
CA VAL A 2 5.82 8.37 -9.61
C VAL A 2 6.06 6.97 -9.08
N ALA A 3 6.61 6.85 -7.88
CA ALA A 3 6.96 5.57 -7.27
C ALA A 3 5.88 5.13 -6.27
N ILE A 4 5.46 3.88 -6.40
CA ILE A 4 4.45 3.26 -5.54
C ILE A 4 5.07 2.05 -4.87
N LEU A 5 4.90 1.97 -3.55
CA LEU A 5 5.34 0.84 -2.74
C LEU A 5 4.15 -0.11 -2.54
N VAL A 6 4.29 -1.33 -3.04
CA VAL A 6 3.29 -2.38 -2.88
C VAL A 6 3.75 -3.35 -1.81
N VAL A 7 2.91 -3.59 -0.81
CA VAL A 7 3.21 -4.50 0.30
C VAL A 7 2.15 -5.60 0.32
N GLU A 8 2.50 -6.77 -0.18
CA GLU A 8 1.58 -7.90 -0.34
C GLU A 8 2.36 -9.21 -0.24
N ASP A 9 1.93 -10.11 0.64
CA ASP A 9 2.60 -11.39 0.86
C ASP A 9 2.12 -12.52 -0.07
N GLU A 10 0.99 -12.36 -0.76
CA GLU A 10 0.52 -13.32 -1.75
C GLU A 10 1.21 -13.06 -3.09
N PRO A 11 2.08 -13.98 -3.57
CA PRO A 11 2.91 -13.69 -4.74
C PRO A 11 2.13 -13.36 -6.01
N LEU A 12 1.06 -14.11 -6.29
CA LEU A 12 0.27 -13.88 -7.51
C LEU A 12 -0.47 -12.56 -7.47
N LEU A 13 -1.02 -12.23 -6.31
CA LEU A 13 -1.73 -10.96 -6.14
C LEU A 13 -0.78 -9.77 -6.23
N CYS A 14 0.40 -9.91 -5.62
CA CYS A 14 1.44 -8.90 -5.68
C CYS A 14 1.89 -8.66 -7.13
N LEU A 15 2.14 -9.73 -7.87
CA LEU A 15 2.55 -9.65 -9.27
C LEU A 15 1.49 -8.97 -10.12
N ASP A 16 0.24 -9.37 -9.97
CA ASP A 16 -0.86 -8.84 -10.77
C ASP A 16 -1.05 -7.33 -10.58
N ILE A 17 -1.11 -6.87 -9.34
CA ILE A 17 -1.28 -5.43 -9.09
C ILE A 17 -0.03 -4.64 -9.47
N SER A 18 1.15 -5.20 -9.26
CA SER A 18 2.40 -4.54 -9.63
C SER A 18 2.50 -4.36 -11.14
N ASP A 19 2.12 -5.37 -11.92
CA ASP A 19 2.09 -5.29 -13.37
C ASP A 19 1.10 -4.25 -13.87
N ALA A 20 -0.10 -4.20 -13.27
CA ALA A 20 -1.12 -3.24 -13.65
C ALA A 20 -0.66 -1.79 -13.39
N LEU A 21 -0.03 -1.55 -12.25
CA LEU A 21 0.49 -0.22 -11.92
C LEU A 21 1.65 0.16 -12.84
N SER A 22 2.57 -0.77 -13.11
CA SER A 22 3.70 -0.54 -14.02
C SER A 22 3.21 -0.23 -15.43
N ALA A 23 2.21 -0.95 -15.91
CA ALA A 23 1.62 -0.73 -17.23
C ALA A 23 0.97 0.65 -17.35
N SER A 24 0.58 1.24 -16.22
CA SER A 24 -0.03 2.58 -16.18
C SER A 24 0.99 3.70 -16.01
N GLY A 25 2.28 3.38 -16.04
CA GLY A 25 3.35 4.37 -16.03
C GLY A 25 3.96 4.66 -14.65
N TYR A 26 3.60 3.87 -13.62
CA TYR A 26 4.19 4.04 -12.30
C TYR A 26 5.44 3.18 -12.14
N GLU A 27 6.38 3.65 -11.33
CA GLU A 27 7.47 2.81 -10.85
C GLU A 27 6.97 2.03 -9.65
N VAL A 28 7.11 0.70 -9.64
CA VAL A 28 6.61 -0.14 -8.56
C VAL A 28 7.78 -0.78 -7.83
N ILE A 29 7.78 -0.63 -6.49
CA ILE A 29 8.66 -1.37 -5.61
C ILE A 29 7.75 -2.30 -4.81
N ALA A 30 7.97 -3.61 -4.93
CA ALA A 30 7.13 -4.60 -4.27
C ALA A 30 7.91 -5.29 -3.16
N VAL A 31 7.30 -5.38 -1.99
CA VAL A 31 7.84 -6.10 -0.84
C VAL A 31 6.75 -6.98 -0.24
N THR A 32 7.12 -7.92 0.61
CA THR A 32 6.20 -8.95 1.11
C THR A 32 5.85 -8.80 2.58
N ASN A 33 6.42 -7.83 3.27
CA ASN A 33 6.16 -7.62 4.69
C ASN A 33 6.40 -6.15 5.07
N ALA A 34 5.93 -5.79 6.26
CA ALA A 34 6.01 -4.41 6.74
C ALA A 34 7.45 -3.98 7.05
N ASP A 35 8.28 -4.87 7.56
CA ASP A 35 9.67 -4.53 7.89
C ASP A 35 10.44 -4.11 6.65
N ASP A 36 10.28 -4.84 5.54
CA ASP A 36 10.90 -4.48 4.28
C ASP A 36 10.32 -3.18 3.71
N ALA A 37 9.03 -2.94 3.91
CA ALA A 37 8.41 -1.68 3.49
C ALA A 37 9.04 -0.49 4.23
N ILE A 38 9.25 -0.59 5.52
CA ILE A 38 9.89 0.46 6.31
C ILE A 38 11.31 0.72 5.79
N LYS A 39 12.07 -0.34 5.48
CA LYS A 39 13.42 -0.19 4.93
C LYS A 39 13.41 0.60 3.62
N VAL A 40 12.47 0.30 2.73
CA VAL A 40 12.34 1.04 1.46
C VAL A 40 12.06 2.52 1.74
N LEU A 41 11.15 2.82 2.66
CA LEU A 41 10.79 4.20 3.00
C LEU A 41 11.97 4.94 3.65
N GLU A 42 12.81 4.24 4.40
CA GLU A 42 14.00 4.85 5.01
C GLU A 42 15.09 5.18 3.99
N PHE A 43 15.16 4.39 2.89
CA PHE A 43 16.16 4.60 1.85
C PHE A 43 15.70 5.56 0.76
N ARG A 44 14.39 5.62 0.48
CA ARG A 44 13.84 6.40 -0.63
C ARG A 44 12.96 7.51 -0.10
N ASN A 45 13.15 8.71 -0.63
CA ASN A 45 12.32 9.86 -0.28
C ASN A 45 11.32 10.22 -1.39
N ASP A 46 11.17 9.34 -2.39
CA ASP A 46 10.34 9.59 -3.58
C ASP A 46 9.11 8.69 -3.66
N ILE A 47 8.77 7.99 -2.58
CA ILE A 47 7.57 7.16 -2.55
C ILE A 47 6.34 8.08 -2.45
N HIS A 48 5.49 8.00 -3.47
CA HIS A 48 4.27 8.81 -3.55
C HIS A 48 3.11 8.15 -2.79
N THR A 49 2.98 6.83 -2.94
CA THR A 49 1.84 6.08 -2.38
C THR A 49 2.32 4.71 -1.90
N ILE A 50 1.78 4.27 -0.77
CA ILE A 50 1.91 2.87 -0.33
C ILE A 50 0.56 2.19 -0.47
N PHE A 51 0.56 0.98 -1.04
CA PHE A 51 -0.60 0.11 -1.15
C PHE A 51 -0.29 -1.16 -0.36
N THR A 52 -0.93 -1.35 0.79
CA THR A 52 -0.59 -2.44 1.70
C THR A 52 -1.78 -3.30 2.07
N ASP A 53 -1.56 -4.63 2.09
CA ASP A 53 -2.47 -5.56 2.73
C ASP A 53 -2.41 -5.35 4.24
N ILE A 54 -3.55 -5.47 4.91
CA ILE A 54 -3.63 -5.42 6.37
C ILE A 54 -3.17 -6.74 6.96
N ASP A 55 -3.55 -7.86 6.32
CA ASP A 55 -3.36 -9.21 6.87
C ASP A 55 -2.04 -9.79 6.38
N MET A 56 -0.97 -9.50 7.10
CA MET A 56 0.37 -9.97 6.74
C MET A 56 1.06 -10.62 7.93
N PRO A 57 1.89 -11.65 7.67
CA PRO A 57 2.72 -12.23 8.72
C PRO A 57 3.86 -11.30 9.09
N GLY A 58 4.47 -11.56 10.23
CA GLY A 58 5.65 -10.84 10.69
C GLY A 58 5.40 -9.99 11.91
N SER A 59 6.33 -9.10 12.23
CA SER A 59 6.33 -8.31 13.45
C SER A 59 5.30 -7.18 13.43
N MET A 60 4.79 -6.83 12.24
CA MET A 60 3.89 -5.68 12.07
C MET A 60 2.86 -6.00 11.00
N ASP A 61 1.57 -5.80 11.30
CA ASP A 61 0.52 -5.90 10.30
C ASP A 61 0.40 -4.60 9.50
N GLY A 62 -0.46 -4.62 8.47
CA GLY A 62 -0.63 -3.47 7.59
C GLY A 62 -1.24 -2.24 8.25
N LEU A 63 -2.04 -2.41 9.30
CA LEU A 63 -2.60 -1.26 10.04
C LEU A 63 -1.52 -0.54 10.84
N LYS A 64 -0.66 -1.29 11.50
CA LYS A 64 0.49 -0.71 12.21
C LYS A 64 1.46 -0.06 11.25
N LEU A 65 1.69 -0.69 10.10
CA LEU A 65 2.50 -0.11 9.03
C LEU A 65 1.91 1.22 8.56
N ALA A 66 0.62 1.26 8.27
CA ALA A 66 -0.05 2.48 7.81
C ALA A 66 0.08 3.61 8.83
N THR A 67 -0.08 3.30 10.11
CA THR A 67 0.08 4.29 11.19
C THR A 67 1.51 4.81 11.24
N ALA A 68 2.51 3.92 11.14
CA ALA A 68 3.92 4.30 11.14
C ALA A 68 4.24 5.20 9.94
N VAL A 69 3.69 4.89 8.77
CA VAL A 69 3.90 5.69 7.56
C VAL A 69 3.32 7.09 7.73
N ARG A 70 2.11 7.19 8.28
CA ARG A 70 1.49 8.50 8.50
C ARG A 70 2.29 9.35 9.48
N ASP A 71 2.86 8.73 10.51
CA ASP A 71 3.64 9.44 11.52
C ASP A 71 5.01 9.88 11.02
N ARG A 72 5.71 9.01 10.29
CA ARG A 72 7.11 9.24 9.89
C ARG A 72 7.25 9.86 8.51
N TRP A 73 6.33 9.59 7.61
CA TRP A 73 6.36 10.10 6.22
C TRP A 73 4.99 10.69 5.86
N PRO A 74 4.57 11.80 6.51
CA PRO A 74 3.22 12.35 6.34
C PRO A 74 2.79 12.61 4.89
N PRO A 75 3.68 12.99 3.95
CA PRO A 75 3.27 13.21 2.57
C PRO A 75 2.90 11.95 1.79
N VAL A 76 3.30 10.76 2.26
CA VAL A 76 3.00 9.53 1.54
C VAL A 76 1.50 9.22 1.62
N ASN A 77 0.89 8.94 0.48
CA ASN A 77 -0.52 8.56 0.41
C ASN A 77 -0.66 7.09 0.78
N ILE A 78 -1.75 6.72 1.45
CA ILE A 78 -1.93 5.38 2.01
C ILE A 78 -3.21 4.75 1.50
N ILE A 79 -3.09 3.54 0.96
CA ILE A 79 -4.22 2.69 0.59
C ILE A 79 -4.05 1.36 1.32
N VAL A 80 -5.05 0.94 2.08
CA VAL A 80 -5.06 -0.35 2.77
C VAL A 80 -6.10 -1.26 2.17
N THR A 81 -5.84 -2.57 2.17
CA THR A 81 -6.76 -3.57 1.64
C THR A 81 -6.79 -4.81 2.54
N THR A 82 -7.94 -5.48 2.59
CA THR A 82 -8.10 -6.74 3.31
C THR A 82 -9.20 -7.58 2.68
N GLY A 83 -9.03 -8.91 2.73
CA GLY A 83 -10.08 -9.88 2.39
C GLY A 83 -10.90 -10.30 3.59
N MET A 84 -10.57 -9.79 4.76
CA MET A 84 -11.23 -10.10 6.02
C MET A 84 -12.22 -9.00 6.38
N LYS A 85 -12.60 -8.91 7.66
CA LYS A 85 -13.50 -7.87 8.14
C LYS A 85 -12.89 -6.48 7.87
N PRO A 86 -13.64 -5.56 7.27
CA PRO A 86 -13.13 -4.21 7.04
C PRO A 86 -12.74 -3.51 8.34
N PRO A 87 -11.66 -2.74 8.36
CA PRO A 87 -11.31 -1.96 9.54
C PRO A 87 -12.33 -0.85 9.77
N ARG A 88 -12.52 -0.47 11.04
CA ARG A 88 -13.31 0.71 11.34
C ARG A 88 -12.53 1.95 10.91
N ARG A 89 -13.25 3.03 10.67
CA ARG A 89 -12.63 4.29 10.24
C ARG A 89 -11.55 4.77 11.22
N ASP A 90 -11.76 4.53 12.53
CA ASP A 90 -10.79 4.94 13.56
C ASP A 90 -9.58 4.01 13.67
N GLU A 91 -9.60 2.86 12.98
CA GLU A 91 -8.48 1.93 12.97
C GLU A 91 -7.45 2.25 11.88
N ILE A 92 -7.80 3.07 10.90
CA ILE A 92 -6.88 3.49 9.84
C ILE A 92 -6.48 4.95 10.05
N PRO A 93 -5.26 5.33 9.67
CA PRO A 93 -4.82 6.72 9.84
C PRO A 93 -5.64 7.68 8.98
N ALA A 94 -5.62 8.95 9.37
CA ALA A 94 -6.29 10.00 8.62
C ALA A 94 -5.77 10.05 7.18
N ARG A 95 -6.64 10.39 6.24
CA ARG A 95 -6.33 10.55 4.81
C ARG A 95 -5.89 9.25 4.14
N SER A 96 -6.31 8.09 4.69
CA SER A 96 -6.09 6.79 4.07
C SER A 96 -7.34 6.34 3.34
N LEU A 97 -7.13 5.55 2.29
CA LEU A 97 -8.22 4.90 1.56
C LEU A 97 -8.24 3.41 1.87
N PHE A 98 -9.43 2.83 1.89
CA PHE A 98 -9.62 1.39 2.07
C PHE A 98 -10.25 0.78 0.82
N ILE A 99 -9.71 -0.34 0.35
CA ILE A 99 -10.24 -1.11 -0.77
C ILE A 99 -10.40 -2.56 -0.32
N ALA A 100 -11.62 -3.10 -0.42
CA ALA A 100 -11.88 -4.49 -0.04
C ALA A 100 -11.38 -5.47 -1.10
N LYS A 101 -10.89 -6.62 -0.66
CA LYS A 101 -10.60 -7.76 -1.55
C LYS A 101 -11.88 -8.58 -1.76
N PRO A 102 -12.08 -9.20 -2.91
CA PRO A 102 -11.27 -9.04 -4.12
C PRO A 102 -11.53 -7.68 -4.77
N TYR A 103 -10.48 -7.07 -5.27
CA TYR A 103 -10.60 -5.78 -5.95
C TYR A 103 -10.28 -5.93 -7.44
N ARG A 104 -10.77 -4.98 -8.22
CA ARG A 104 -10.34 -4.83 -9.61
C ARG A 104 -9.12 -3.92 -9.64
N ASN A 105 -8.15 -4.25 -10.49
CA ASN A 105 -6.95 -3.42 -10.64
C ASN A 105 -7.31 -1.98 -11.01
N ALA A 106 -8.36 -1.79 -11.84
CA ALA A 106 -8.83 -0.45 -12.20
C ALA A 106 -9.22 0.38 -10.99
N LYS A 107 -9.78 -0.24 -9.95
CA LYS A 107 -10.15 0.49 -8.72
C LYS A 107 -8.92 0.97 -7.95
N VAL A 108 -7.88 0.16 -7.89
CA VAL A 108 -6.61 0.56 -7.28
C VAL A 108 -5.97 1.70 -8.05
N LEU A 109 -5.95 1.60 -9.38
CA LEU A 109 -5.43 2.67 -10.26
C LEU A 109 -6.20 3.98 -10.05
N GLU A 110 -7.52 3.90 -9.96
CA GLU A 110 -8.36 5.07 -9.69
C GLU A 110 -8.01 5.71 -8.35
N ALA A 111 -7.83 4.88 -7.31
CA ALA A 111 -7.47 5.36 -5.98
C ALA A 111 -6.10 6.05 -5.98
N VAL A 112 -5.10 5.46 -6.64
CA VAL A 112 -3.77 6.06 -6.77
C VAL A 112 -3.86 7.41 -7.48
N ARG A 113 -4.61 7.46 -8.60
CA ARG A 113 -4.78 8.70 -9.36
C ARG A 113 -5.51 9.78 -8.57
N SER A 114 -6.38 9.40 -7.64
CA SER A 114 -7.11 10.37 -6.83
C SER A 114 -6.21 11.21 -5.93
N PHE A 115 -4.99 10.76 -5.71
CA PHE A 115 -4.00 11.50 -4.93
C PHE A 115 -3.17 12.49 -5.75
N ASP A 116 -3.31 12.45 -7.06
CA ASP A 116 -2.54 13.33 -7.96
C ASP A 116 -3.11 14.75 -8.03
#